data_3eb82d20f57019835bf7fcca441c45c4
#
_entry.id   3eb82d20f57019835bf7fcca441c45c4
#
_cell.length_a   1.000
_cell.length_b   1.000
_cell.length_c   1.000
_cell.angle_alpha   90.00
_cell.angle_beta   90.00
_cell.angle_gamma   90.00
#
_symmetry.space_group_name_H-M   'P 1'
#
loop_
_entity.id
_entity.type
_entity.pdbx_description
1 polymer ?
#
loop_
_entity_poly.entity_id
_entity_poly.type
_entity_poly.pdbx_seq_one_letter_code
_entity_poly.pdbx_strand_id
1 'polypeptide(L)'
;VRSFERALAAGVVGANFEDYDNVARDVVPIATQVARVRAIRERAAALGVRFFINARTDVLLHSLGEESTRVARTVERLRAYAAAGADGLFAPGVSDIATIERIARAVDKPLNVLAGPHTPPRSALARAGVARVSIGSSPARRTLYVLREIARSLHASDDFAYIRDPAIPFDEVNELFS
;
A
#
# COMPACT_ATOMS: atom_id res chain seq x y z
N VAL A 1 -12.26 15.73 -2.03
CA VAL A 1 -11.48 16.98 -2.04
C VAL A 1 -11.20 17.46 -0.62
N ARG A 2 -12.20 17.59 0.29
CA ARG A 2 -12.00 18.10 1.66
C ARG A 2 -10.93 17.34 2.48
N SER A 3 -10.92 15.98 2.42
CA SER A 3 -9.89 15.17 3.09
C SER A 3 -8.51 15.37 2.48
N PHE A 4 -8.43 15.57 1.17
CA PHE A 4 -7.19 15.91 0.47
C PHE A 4 -6.62 17.25 0.95
N GLU A 5 -7.45 18.30 1.03
CA GLU A 5 -7.00 19.62 1.50
C GLU A 5 -6.49 19.59 2.95
N ARG A 6 -7.14 18.81 3.83
CA ARG A 6 -6.66 18.59 5.21
C ARG A 6 -5.31 17.87 5.24
N ALA A 7 -5.11 16.85 4.41
CA ALA A 7 -3.83 16.15 4.31
C ALA A 7 -2.73 17.08 3.78
N LEU A 8 -3.04 17.89 2.76
CA LEU A 8 -2.11 18.86 2.21
C LEU A 8 -1.70 19.92 3.24
N ALA A 9 -2.64 20.44 4.03
CA ALA A 9 -2.37 21.37 5.11
C ALA A 9 -1.46 20.80 6.22
N ALA A 10 -1.45 19.46 6.38
CA ALA A 10 -0.54 18.74 7.27
C ALA A 10 0.82 18.42 6.63
N GLY A 11 1.13 18.93 5.42
CA GLY A 11 2.41 18.74 4.74
C GLY A 11 2.51 17.44 3.93
N VAL A 12 1.41 16.71 3.70
CA VAL A 12 1.40 15.47 2.91
C VAL A 12 1.65 15.79 1.44
N VAL A 13 2.66 15.16 0.84
CA VAL A 13 3.09 15.38 -0.56
C VAL A 13 2.57 14.33 -1.55
N GLY A 14 1.87 13.31 -1.06
CA GLY A 14 1.26 12.25 -1.86
C GLY A 14 0.49 11.26 -1.00
N ALA A 15 -0.43 10.51 -1.59
CA ALA A 15 -1.21 9.51 -0.86
C ALA A 15 -1.66 8.35 -1.77
N ASN A 16 -1.97 7.23 -1.12
CA ASN A 16 -2.73 6.14 -1.75
C ASN A 16 -4.22 6.50 -1.76
N PHE A 17 -4.87 6.32 -2.91
CA PHE A 17 -6.31 6.49 -3.07
C PHE A 17 -6.92 5.15 -3.46
N GLU A 18 -7.47 4.44 -2.48
CA GLU A 18 -8.09 3.14 -2.69
C GLU A 18 -9.55 3.26 -3.14
N ASP A 19 -9.98 2.27 -3.90
CA ASP A 19 -11.32 2.18 -4.44
C ASP A 19 -12.26 1.27 -3.65
N TYR A 20 -11.77 0.67 -2.54
CA TYR A 20 -12.59 -0.21 -1.70
C TYR A 20 -13.54 0.56 -0.80
N ASP A 21 -14.80 0.14 -0.77
CA ASP A 21 -15.83 0.63 0.13
C ASP A 21 -16.04 -0.40 1.26
N ASN A 22 -15.66 -0.02 2.49
CA ASN A 22 -15.77 -0.89 3.67
C ASN A 22 -17.22 -1.22 4.06
N VAL A 23 -18.18 -0.39 3.66
CA VAL A 23 -19.60 -0.60 3.95
C VAL A 23 -20.21 -1.57 2.93
N ALA A 24 -19.99 -1.28 1.64
CA ALA A 24 -20.45 -2.15 0.55
C ALA A 24 -19.64 -3.46 0.47
N ARG A 25 -18.43 -3.50 1.05
CA ARG A 25 -17.45 -4.60 0.97
C ARG A 25 -17.10 -4.96 -0.48
N ASP A 26 -17.05 -3.96 -1.34
CA ASP A 26 -16.69 -4.07 -2.76
C ASP A 26 -15.96 -2.81 -3.22
N VAL A 27 -15.41 -2.84 -4.43
CA VAL A 27 -14.82 -1.66 -5.05
C VAL A 27 -15.90 -0.74 -5.63
N VAL A 28 -15.77 0.56 -5.42
CA VAL A 28 -16.70 1.54 -6.01
C VAL A 28 -16.69 1.46 -7.55
N PRO A 29 -17.75 1.91 -8.23
CA PRO A 29 -17.76 1.98 -9.70
C PRO A 29 -16.52 2.72 -10.23
N ILE A 30 -15.95 2.27 -11.34
CA ILE A 30 -14.74 2.87 -11.96
C ILE A 30 -14.93 4.37 -12.16
N ALA A 31 -16.08 4.79 -12.69
CA ALA A 31 -16.41 6.20 -12.94
C ALA A 31 -16.34 7.06 -11.66
N THR A 32 -16.76 6.50 -10.52
CA THR A 32 -16.68 7.17 -9.21
C THR A 32 -15.24 7.43 -8.81
N GLN A 33 -14.37 6.42 -8.92
CA GLN A 33 -12.97 6.57 -8.55
C GLN A 33 -12.20 7.47 -9.53
N VAL A 34 -12.49 7.38 -10.82
CA VAL A 34 -11.96 8.28 -11.85
C VAL A 34 -12.31 9.74 -11.52
N ALA A 35 -13.57 10.03 -11.16
CA ALA A 35 -13.99 11.37 -10.77
C ALA A 35 -13.24 11.87 -9.52
N ARG A 36 -12.99 10.99 -8.53
CA ARG A 36 -12.21 11.32 -7.32
C ARG A 36 -10.76 11.67 -7.67
N VAL A 37 -10.09 10.85 -8.51
CA VAL A 37 -8.69 11.09 -8.94
C VAL A 37 -8.60 12.42 -9.70
N ARG A 38 -9.50 12.69 -10.66
CA ARG A 38 -9.55 13.95 -11.41
C ARG A 38 -9.72 15.15 -10.50
N ALA A 39 -10.69 15.11 -9.59
CA ALA A 39 -10.95 16.22 -8.67
C ALA A 39 -9.75 16.55 -7.77
N ILE A 40 -8.99 15.54 -7.34
CA ILE A 40 -7.75 15.74 -6.56
C ILE A 40 -6.67 16.35 -7.45
N ARG A 41 -6.48 15.86 -8.68
CA ARG A 41 -5.50 16.39 -9.64
C ARG A 41 -5.79 17.86 -9.98
N GLU A 42 -7.03 18.18 -10.31
CA GLU A 42 -7.47 19.56 -10.61
C GLU A 42 -7.25 20.48 -9.41
N ARG A 43 -7.61 20.01 -8.21
CA ARG A 43 -7.42 20.81 -7.00
C ARG A 43 -5.94 21.04 -6.66
N ALA A 44 -5.09 20.02 -6.82
CA ALA A 44 -3.64 20.16 -6.65
C ALA A 44 -3.07 21.18 -7.63
N ALA A 45 -3.47 21.12 -8.91
CA ALA A 45 -3.07 22.08 -9.93
C ALA A 45 -3.51 23.50 -9.61
N ALA A 46 -4.76 23.69 -9.18
CA ALA A 46 -5.30 25.00 -8.79
C ALA A 46 -4.59 25.61 -7.58
N LEU A 47 -4.00 24.79 -6.72
CA LEU A 47 -3.17 25.20 -5.57
C LEU A 47 -1.69 25.37 -5.92
N GLY A 48 -1.26 25.07 -7.15
CA GLY A 48 0.14 25.12 -7.58
C GLY A 48 1.03 24.08 -6.91
N VAL A 49 0.47 22.97 -6.36
CA VAL A 49 1.21 21.95 -5.65
C VAL A 49 1.39 20.69 -6.47
N ARG A 50 2.59 20.11 -6.43
CA ARG A 50 2.86 18.78 -6.95
C ARG A 50 2.49 17.75 -5.89
N PHE A 51 1.40 17.02 -6.13
CA PHE A 51 0.92 15.98 -5.22
C PHE A 51 0.93 14.62 -5.93
N PHE A 52 1.58 13.62 -5.33
CA PHE A 52 1.68 12.29 -5.90
C PHE A 52 0.42 11.47 -5.60
N ILE A 53 -0.34 11.15 -6.64
CA ILE A 53 -1.54 10.31 -6.55
C ILE A 53 -1.16 8.87 -6.89
N ASN A 54 -1.13 7.99 -5.88
CA ASN A 54 -0.96 6.55 -6.07
C ASN A 54 -2.34 5.89 -6.04
N ALA A 55 -2.94 5.70 -7.21
CA ALA A 55 -4.28 5.14 -7.30
C ALA A 55 -4.24 3.62 -7.08
N ARG A 56 -5.03 3.15 -6.10
CA ARG A 56 -5.07 1.77 -5.64
C ARG A 56 -6.40 1.11 -6.01
N THR A 57 -6.32 -0.14 -6.49
CA THR A 57 -7.50 -1.00 -6.62
C THR A 57 -7.34 -2.27 -5.79
N ASP A 58 -8.38 -2.60 -5.04
CA ASP A 58 -8.38 -3.69 -4.07
C ASP A 58 -9.04 -4.98 -4.58
N VAL A 59 -9.29 -5.09 -5.87
CA VAL A 59 -9.90 -6.29 -6.50
C VAL A 59 -9.16 -7.57 -6.12
N LEU A 60 -7.81 -7.57 -6.20
CA LEU A 60 -6.99 -8.75 -5.88
C LEU A 60 -6.86 -8.94 -4.36
N LEU A 61 -6.72 -7.86 -3.58
CA LEU A 61 -6.53 -7.93 -2.14
C LEU A 61 -7.72 -8.59 -1.43
N HIS A 62 -8.93 -8.28 -1.86
CA HIS A 62 -10.16 -8.82 -1.29
C HIS A 62 -10.77 -9.96 -2.11
N SER A 63 -10.06 -10.45 -3.15
CA SER A 63 -10.52 -11.55 -4.02
C SER A 63 -11.91 -11.32 -4.62
N LEU A 64 -12.19 -10.09 -5.09
CA LEU A 64 -13.52 -9.66 -5.53
C LEU A 64 -13.90 -10.22 -6.91
N GLY A 65 -15.08 -10.82 -6.98
CA GLY A 65 -15.64 -11.41 -8.20
C GLY A 65 -14.94 -12.70 -8.63
N GLU A 66 -15.25 -13.14 -9.84
CA GLU A 66 -14.73 -14.38 -10.42
C GLU A 66 -13.20 -14.33 -10.57
N GLU A 67 -12.51 -15.38 -10.10
CA GLU A 67 -11.05 -15.48 -10.08
C GLU A 67 -10.43 -15.24 -11.47
N SER A 68 -11.00 -15.83 -12.50
CA SER A 68 -10.56 -15.71 -13.90
C SER A 68 -10.58 -14.27 -14.42
N THR A 69 -11.40 -13.39 -13.85
CA THR A 69 -11.59 -12.00 -14.30
C THR A 69 -10.83 -10.98 -13.47
N ARG A 70 -10.36 -11.33 -12.27
CA ARG A 70 -9.78 -10.37 -11.31
C ARG A 70 -8.61 -9.58 -11.87
N VAL A 71 -7.70 -10.23 -12.59
CA VAL A 71 -6.54 -9.56 -13.18
C VAL A 71 -6.95 -8.59 -14.28
N ALA A 72 -7.88 -8.99 -15.16
CA ALA A 72 -8.40 -8.10 -16.20
C ALA A 72 -9.11 -6.89 -15.61
N ARG A 73 -9.97 -7.09 -14.59
CA ARG A 73 -10.63 -6.02 -13.85
C ARG A 73 -9.63 -5.09 -13.15
N THR A 74 -8.56 -5.63 -12.58
CA THR A 74 -7.48 -4.84 -11.96
C THR A 74 -6.82 -3.95 -13.01
N VAL A 75 -6.42 -4.49 -14.15
CA VAL A 75 -5.78 -3.73 -15.24
C VAL A 75 -6.71 -2.65 -15.80
N GLU A 76 -7.98 -2.95 -16.03
CA GLU A 76 -8.99 -2.00 -16.50
C GLU A 76 -9.07 -0.78 -15.56
N ARG A 77 -9.19 -1.03 -14.24
CA ARG A 77 -9.26 0.02 -13.22
C ARG A 77 -7.98 0.86 -13.19
N LEU A 78 -6.82 0.22 -13.14
CA LEU A 78 -5.53 0.92 -13.09
C LEU A 78 -5.33 1.82 -14.31
N ARG A 79 -5.69 1.35 -15.52
CA ARG A 79 -5.65 2.16 -16.75
C ARG A 79 -6.58 3.37 -16.66
N ALA A 80 -7.81 3.18 -16.19
CA ALA A 80 -8.77 4.27 -16.01
C ALA A 80 -8.25 5.32 -15.01
N TYR A 81 -7.57 4.88 -13.94
CA TYR A 81 -6.99 5.79 -12.95
C TYR A 81 -5.76 6.53 -13.49
N ALA A 82 -4.92 5.87 -14.28
CA ALA A 82 -3.81 6.50 -14.99
C ALA A 82 -4.32 7.61 -15.92
N ALA A 83 -5.33 7.32 -16.74
CA ALA A 83 -5.97 8.28 -17.64
C ALA A 83 -6.67 9.43 -16.88
N ALA A 84 -7.07 9.22 -15.64
CA ALA A 84 -7.64 10.24 -14.75
C ALA A 84 -6.58 11.17 -14.13
N GLY A 85 -5.29 10.89 -14.29
CA GLY A 85 -4.18 11.71 -13.77
C GLY A 85 -3.48 11.14 -12.55
N ALA A 86 -3.58 9.83 -12.27
CA ALA A 86 -2.74 9.17 -11.27
C ALA A 86 -1.26 9.17 -11.73
N ASP A 87 -0.33 9.36 -10.76
CA ASP A 87 1.11 9.34 -11.00
C ASP A 87 1.70 7.94 -10.84
N GLY A 88 1.10 7.12 -9.99
CA GLY A 88 1.44 5.73 -9.75
C GLY A 88 0.19 4.88 -9.56
N LEU A 89 0.35 3.57 -9.73
CA LEU A 89 -0.73 2.60 -9.67
C LEU A 89 -0.40 1.53 -8.62
N PHE A 90 -1.38 1.14 -7.82
CA PHE A 90 -1.15 0.19 -6.74
C PHE A 90 -2.13 -0.99 -6.81
N ALA A 91 -1.57 -2.20 -6.95
CA ALA A 91 -2.29 -3.46 -6.94
C ALA A 91 -1.80 -4.34 -5.77
N PRO A 92 -2.37 -4.21 -4.56
CA PRO A 92 -2.09 -5.12 -3.46
C PRO A 92 -2.76 -6.47 -3.67
N GLY A 93 -2.27 -7.50 -2.95
CA GLY A 93 -2.89 -8.83 -2.95
C GLY A 93 -2.42 -9.77 -4.05
N VAL A 94 -1.37 -9.41 -4.80
CA VAL A 94 -0.74 -10.28 -5.80
C VAL A 94 0.69 -10.62 -5.37
N SER A 95 1.05 -11.92 -5.43
CA SER A 95 2.41 -12.43 -5.16
C SER A 95 2.96 -13.29 -6.28
N ASP A 96 2.12 -13.78 -7.18
CA ASP A 96 2.57 -14.52 -8.36
C ASP A 96 3.30 -13.61 -9.35
N ILE A 97 4.57 -13.95 -9.66
CA ILE A 97 5.45 -13.09 -10.47
C ILE A 97 4.95 -12.92 -11.90
N ALA A 98 4.38 -13.97 -12.51
CA ALA A 98 3.85 -13.89 -13.87
C ALA A 98 2.64 -12.95 -13.95
N THR A 99 1.78 -12.99 -12.94
CA THR A 99 0.63 -12.09 -12.82
C THR A 99 1.09 -10.64 -12.58
N ILE A 100 2.09 -10.42 -11.72
CA ILE A 100 2.68 -9.09 -11.49
C ILE A 100 3.25 -8.53 -12.80
N GLU A 101 4.04 -9.31 -13.53
CA GLU A 101 4.62 -8.90 -14.81
C GLU A 101 3.54 -8.57 -15.85
N ARG A 102 2.47 -9.38 -15.92
CA ARG A 102 1.32 -9.13 -16.80
C ARG A 102 0.63 -7.81 -16.48
N ILE A 103 0.43 -7.49 -15.19
CA ILE A 103 -0.15 -6.20 -14.78
C ILE A 103 0.82 -5.07 -15.13
N ALA A 104 2.11 -5.18 -14.78
CA ALA A 104 3.11 -4.16 -15.05
C ALA A 104 3.21 -3.80 -16.53
N ARG A 105 3.23 -4.80 -17.42
CA ARG A 105 3.25 -4.60 -18.88
C ARG A 105 1.96 -3.99 -19.43
N ALA A 106 0.85 -4.16 -18.73
CA ALA A 106 -0.45 -3.68 -19.17
C ALA A 106 -0.74 -2.22 -18.81
N VAL A 107 0.10 -1.57 -17.99
CA VAL A 107 -0.10 -0.20 -17.52
C VAL A 107 1.10 0.68 -17.91
N ASP A 108 0.86 1.98 -18.05
CA ASP A 108 1.85 2.98 -18.49
C ASP A 108 2.43 3.84 -17.34
N LYS A 109 1.98 3.61 -16.10
CA LYS A 109 2.47 4.30 -14.90
C LYS A 109 3.21 3.36 -13.97
N PRO A 110 4.10 3.88 -13.11
CA PRO A 110 4.84 3.08 -12.14
C PRO A 110 3.92 2.19 -11.30
N LEU A 111 4.16 0.87 -11.34
CA LEU A 111 3.39 -0.09 -10.56
C LEU A 111 3.97 -0.24 -9.14
N ASN A 112 3.10 -0.14 -8.15
CA ASN A 112 3.33 -0.50 -6.76
C ASN A 112 2.66 -1.83 -6.43
N VAL A 113 3.33 -2.69 -5.68
CA VAL A 113 2.77 -3.92 -5.10
C VAL A 113 2.89 -3.91 -3.58
N LEU A 114 2.15 -4.77 -2.90
CA LEU A 114 2.22 -4.95 -1.44
C LEU A 114 2.99 -6.24 -1.12
N ALA A 115 4.05 -6.12 -0.33
CA ALA A 115 4.77 -7.28 0.17
C ALA A 115 3.94 -8.06 1.19
N GLY A 116 3.95 -9.37 1.04
CA GLY A 116 3.33 -10.35 1.93
C GLY A 116 4.23 -11.59 2.07
N PRO A 117 3.76 -12.65 2.75
CA PRO A 117 4.58 -13.83 3.05
C PRO A 117 5.16 -14.55 1.81
N HIS A 118 4.49 -14.46 0.67
CA HIS A 118 4.86 -15.13 -0.58
C HIS A 118 5.39 -14.17 -1.64
N THR A 119 5.73 -12.94 -1.27
CA THR A 119 6.24 -11.94 -2.21
C THR A 119 7.62 -12.34 -2.73
N PRO A 120 7.86 -12.32 -4.04
CA PRO A 120 9.16 -12.59 -4.64
C PRO A 120 10.22 -11.59 -4.18
N PRO A 121 11.52 -11.94 -4.28
CA PRO A 121 12.63 -11.04 -3.97
C PRO A 121 12.55 -9.73 -4.77
N ARG A 122 13.06 -8.63 -4.19
CA ARG A 122 13.05 -7.29 -4.83
C ARG A 122 13.63 -7.30 -6.25
N SER A 123 14.70 -8.07 -6.48
CA SER A 123 15.32 -8.17 -7.81
C SER A 123 14.40 -8.81 -8.86
N ALA A 124 13.59 -9.79 -8.46
CA ALA A 124 12.60 -10.41 -9.35
C ALA A 124 11.45 -9.43 -9.65
N LEU A 125 10.95 -8.72 -8.63
CA LEU A 125 9.93 -7.69 -8.79
C LEU A 125 10.39 -6.55 -9.71
N ALA A 126 11.64 -6.09 -9.57
CA ALA A 126 12.21 -5.07 -10.44
C ALA A 126 12.26 -5.54 -11.90
N ARG A 127 12.69 -6.79 -12.16
CA ARG A 127 12.68 -7.36 -13.52
C ARG A 127 11.27 -7.50 -14.09
N ALA A 128 10.27 -7.75 -13.24
CA ALA A 128 8.87 -7.81 -13.63
C ALA A 128 8.22 -6.42 -13.87
N GLY A 129 9.00 -5.32 -13.72
CA GLY A 129 8.52 -3.96 -13.98
C GLY A 129 7.87 -3.26 -12.77
N VAL A 130 8.05 -3.80 -11.55
CA VAL A 130 7.58 -3.13 -10.33
C VAL A 130 8.49 -1.96 -9.98
N ALA A 131 7.91 -0.78 -9.79
CA ALA A 131 8.63 0.44 -9.44
C ALA A 131 8.67 0.69 -7.92
N ARG A 132 7.69 0.20 -7.14
CA ARG A 132 7.60 0.39 -5.70
C ARG A 132 7.06 -0.87 -5.00
N VAL A 133 7.59 -1.16 -3.83
CA VAL A 133 7.09 -2.21 -2.94
C VAL A 133 6.69 -1.57 -1.62
N SER A 134 5.41 -1.68 -1.26
CA SER A 134 4.89 -1.29 0.05
C SER A 134 4.97 -2.48 1.01
N ILE A 135 5.31 -2.22 2.26
CA ILE A 135 5.36 -3.25 3.32
C ILE A 135 4.15 -3.20 4.26
N GLY A 136 3.29 -2.19 4.08
CA GLY A 136 2.05 -2.01 4.84
C GLY A 136 2.26 -2.00 6.35
N SER A 137 1.38 -2.69 7.07
CA SER A 137 1.43 -2.79 8.53
C SER A 137 2.39 -3.86 9.06
N SER A 138 3.14 -4.56 8.20
CA SER A 138 3.95 -5.71 8.63
C SER A 138 5.00 -5.37 9.69
N PRO A 139 5.75 -4.25 9.64
CA PRO A 139 6.68 -3.88 10.71
C PRO A 139 5.97 -3.63 12.05
N ALA A 140 4.91 -2.83 12.04
CA ALA A 140 4.13 -2.54 13.25
C ALA A 140 3.52 -3.82 13.85
N ARG A 141 2.96 -4.70 13.04
CA ARG A 141 2.42 -5.99 13.49
C ARG A 141 3.51 -6.89 14.09
N ARG A 142 4.71 -6.86 13.53
CA ARG A 142 5.85 -7.60 14.08
C ARG A 142 6.28 -7.04 15.44
N THR A 143 6.36 -5.73 15.58
CA THR A 143 6.68 -5.07 16.86
C THR A 143 5.63 -5.42 17.93
N LEU A 144 4.35 -5.32 17.60
CA LEU A 144 3.25 -5.68 18.51
C LEU A 144 3.27 -7.17 18.89
N TYR A 145 3.65 -8.05 17.96
CA TYR A 145 3.82 -9.47 18.27
C TYR A 145 4.92 -9.67 19.33
N VAL A 146 6.09 -9.07 19.15
CA VAL A 146 7.20 -9.18 20.11
C VAL A 146 6.77 -8.66 21.49
N LEU A 147 6.15 -7.48 21.54
CA LEU A 147 5.64 -6.91 22.78
C LEU A 147 4.63 -7.82 23.49
N ARG A 148 3.75 -8.45 22.72
CA ARG A 148 2.77 -9.42 23.26
C ARG A 148 3.45 -10.66 23.82
N GLU A 149 4.48 -11.19 23.17
CA GLU A 149 5.21 -12.37 23.67
C GLU A 149 6.00 -12.03 24.95
N ILE A 150 6.58 -10.83 25.06
CA ILE A 150 7.20 -10.35 26.31
C ILE A 150 6.15 -10.30 27.45
N ALA A 151 5.00 -9.70 27.20
CA ALA A 151 3.94 -9.58 28.21
C ALA A 151 3.42 -10.97 28.67
N ARG A 152 3.28 -11.92 27.74
CA ARG A 152 2.91 -13.30 28.05
C ARG A 152 3.97 -14.02 28.89
N SER A 153 5.25 -13.86 28.55
CA SER A 153 6.36 -14.43 29.30
C SER A 153 6.37 -13.92 30.75
N LEU A 154 6.27 -12.61 30.92
CA LEU A 154 6.24 -11.98 32.27
C LEU A 154 5.03 -12.41 33.11
N HIS A 155 3.90 -12.75 32.48
CA HIS A 155 2.72 -13.23 33.19
C HIS A 155 2.79 -14.72 33.54
N ALA A 156 3.50 -15.51 32.74
CA ALA A 156 3.52 -16.96 32.82
C ALA A 156 4.68 -17.52 33.69
N SER A 157 5.73 -16.71 33.97
CA SER A 157 6.92 -17.17 34.68
C SER A 157 7.52 -16.08 35.57
N ASP A 158 8.32 -16.48 36.57
CA ASP A 158 9.12 -15.60 37.42
C ASP A 158 10.45 -15.17 36.73
N ASP A 159 10.64 -15.56 35.49
CA ASP A 159 11.88 -15.34 34.72
C ASP A 159 11.74 -14.12 33.79
N PHE A 160 12.82 -13.34 33.69
CA PHE A 160 12.99 -12.24 32.75
C PHE A 160 13.75 -12.68 31.49
N ALA A 161 13.45 -13.89 30.96
CA ALA A 161 14.15 -14.52 29.86
C ALA A 161 14.20 -13.65 28.61
N TYR A 162 13.18 -12.82 28.36
CA TYR A 162 13.09 -11.92 27.21
C TYR A 162 14.25 -10.89 27.15
N ILE A 163 14.90 -10.56 28.31
CA ILE A 163 16.05 -9.64 28.37
C ILE A 163 17.28 -10.24 27.67
N ARG A 164 17.33 -11.57 27.52
CA ARG A 164 18.42 -12.29 26.83
C ARG A 164 18.27 -12.24 25.31
N ASP A 165 17.10 -11.90 24.80
CA ASP A 165 16.84 -11.77 23.38
C ASP A 165 17.55 -10.51 22.82
N PRO A 166 17.98 -10.55 21.54
CA PRO A 166 18.59 -9.38 20.92
C PRO A 166 17.66 -8.16 20.96
N ALA A 167 18.17 -7.04 21.44
CA ALA A 167 17.49 -5.75 21.46
C ALA A 167 18.42 -4.66 20.93
N ILE A 168 17.85 -3.55 20.50
CA ILE A 168 18.62 -2.36 20.12
C ILE A 168 19.28 -1.80 21.39
N PRO A 169 20.61 -1.52 21.38
CA PRO A 169 21.30 -0.91 22.52
C PRO A 169 20.65 0.41 22.94
N PHE A 170 20.69 0.70 24.25
CA PHE A 170 20.03 1.89 24.82
C PHE A 170 20.53 3.19 24.18
N ASP A 171 21.85 3.31 23.97
CA ASP A 171 22.46 4.51 23.38
C ASP A 171 22.04 4.69 21.92
N GLU A 172 21.97 3.61 21.14
CA GLU A 172 21.47 3.63 19.76
C GLU A 172 20.00 4.09 19.68
N VAL A 173 19.15 3.65 20.63
CA VAL A 173 17.75 4.13 20.68
C VAL A 173 17.72 5.63 20.96
N ASN A 174 18.55 6.15 21.87
CA ASN A 174 18.57 7.58 22.19
C ASN A 174 19.02 8.44 21.01
N GLU A 175 19.99 7.96 20.22
CA GLU A 175 20.46 8.64 19.00
C GLU A 175 19.37 8.80 17.94
N LEU A 176 18.36 7.92 17.90
CA LEU A 176 17.23 8.04 16.97
C LEU A 176 16.29 9.23 17.27
N PHE A 177 16.39 9.82 18.46
CA PHE A 177 15.52 10.91 18.95
C PHE A 177 16.27 12.21 19.20
N SER A 178 17.56 12.30 18.87
CA SER A 178 18.44 13.47 19.02
C SER A 178 18.54 14.34 17.72
#